data_3938ad68997309d7c6a0a4707b0c1ab8
#
_entry.id   3938ad68997309d7c6a0a4707b0c1ab8
#
_cell.length_a   1.000
_cell.length_b   1.000
_cell.length_c   1.000
_cell.angle_alpha   90.00
_cell.angle_beta   90.00
_cell.angle_gamma   90.00
#
_symmetry.space_group_name_H-M   'P 1'
#
loop_
_entity.id
_entity.type
_entity.pdbx_description
1 polymer ?
#
loop_
_entity_poly.entity_id
_entity_poly.type
_entity_poly.pdbx_seq_one_letter_code
_entity_poly.pdbx_strand_id
1 'polypeptide(L)'
;MSSDLPPSTPQAPAPGGAQDAGPGAPDAAVQAALDPTTTDAPAPRQAPPAPERRMTVLVYSDDAGTRQRVRLALGRRPAADVPLVDVVECATAPAVVSRTDAGGLDLLVLDGEAAPAGGLGLCRQLKDEVFQCPPVLVLTGRVQDGWLAAWSRADGAVAHPLDPVAVAAAAAELLRARAARTAPAGR
;
A
#
# COMPACT_ATOMS: atom_id res chain seq x y z
N MET A 1 -56.49 3.35 -1.34
CA MET A 1 -56.73 3.33 0.11
C MET A 1 -55.38 3.58 0.73
N SER A 2 -54.92 4.82 0.84
CA SER A 2 -55.16 5.68 1.99
C SER A 2 -54.62 5.04 3.25
N SER A 3 -53.67 5.54 3.90
CA SER A 3 -53.46 6.72 4.71
C SER A 3 -52.15 6.48 5.48
N ASP A 4 -51.37 7.29 5.99
CA ASP A 4 -51.26 8.70 6.24
C ASP A 4 -50.03 8.90 7.11
N LEU A 5 -49.30 9.92 6.88
CA LEU A 5 -48.34 10.53 7.80
C LEU A 5 -49.15 11.21 8.94
N PRO A 6 -48.58 11.73 10.04
CA PRO A 6 -47.49 12.65 10.03
C PRO A 6 -46.64 12.72 11.34
N PRO A 7 -45.95 13.85 11.54
CA PRO A 7 -44.71 14.02 12.27
C PRO A 7 -44.91 14.61 13.67
N SER A 8 -43.84 14.68 14.46
CA SER A 8 -43.77 15.63 15.59
C SER A 8 -42.34 15.93 16.01
N THR A 9 -41.87 17.07 15.66
CA THR A 9 -41.06 17.97 16.47
C THR A 9 -42.06 18.90 17.21
N PRO A 10 -41.81 19.64 18.28
CA PRO A 10 -40.55 20.23 18.76
C PRO A 10 -40.44 20.31 20.33
N GLN A 11 -39.38 20.86 20.86
CA GLN A 11 -39.42 22.04 21.74
C GLN A 11 -38.27 22.16 22.70
N ALA A 12 -37.47 23.18 22.54
CA ALA A 12 -36.65 23.77 23.60
C ALA A 12 -37.53 24.60 24.55
N PRO A 13 -37.08 24.88 25.76
CA PRO A 13 -36.81 26.26 26.11
C PRO A 13 -35.56 26.51 26.96
N ALA A 14 -34.97 27.65 26.79
CA ALA A 14 -34.19 28.43 27.75
C ALA A 14 -35.19 29.35 28.53
N PRO A 15 -34.78 30.28 29.44
CA PRO A 15 -33.58 30.54 30.21
C PRO A 15 -33.90 31.02 31.66
N GLY A 16 -32.90 31.48 32.38
CA GLY A 16 -33.06 32.30 33.59
C GLY A 16 -32.15 31.78 34.73
N GLY A 17 -31.47 32.55 35.48
CA GLY A 17 -31.51 33.93 35.82
C GLY A 17 -30.31 34.29 36.68
N ALA A 18 -30.12 35.53 36.75
CA ALA A 18 -29.07 36.38 37.26
C ALA A 18 -28.97 36.47 38.80
N GLN A 19 -27.94 37.25 39.18
CA GLN A 19 -27.71 37.99 40.46
C GLN A 19 -26.90 37.25 41.52
N ASP A 20 -25.95 37.81 42.19
CA ASP A 20 -25.75 39.20 42.62
C ASP A 20 -24.33 39.42 43.16
N ALA A 21 -24.00 40.64 43.27
CA ALA A 21 -22.85 41.41 43.56
C ALA A 21 -22.17 41.25 44.92
N GLY A 22 -20.91 41.73 44.92
CA GLY A 22 -20.45 42.66 45.92
C GLY A 22 -19.25 42.26 46.77
N PRO A 23 -18.58 43.25 47.35
CA PRO A 23 -17.14 43.43 47.09
C PRO A 23 -16.30 43.27 48.35
N GLY A 24 -14.99 43.16 48.18
CA GLY A 24 -14.09 43.18 49.32
C GLY A 24 -12.62 43.08 48.91
N ALA A 25 -12.00 44.18 48.63
CA ALA A 25 -10.56 44.33 48.88
C ALA A 25 -10.40 44.96 50.31
N PRO A 26 -9.28 44.93 51.00
CA PRO A 26 -7.98 45.36 50.46
C PRO A 26 -6.71 44.64 51.01
N ASP A 27 -5.64 44.98 50.36
CA ASP A 27 -4.29 45.27 50.90
C ASP A 27 -3.47 44.19 51.59
N ALA A 28 -2.33 43.96 51.07
CA ALA A 28 -0.99 44.21 51.58
C ALA A 28 0.10 43.40 50.89
N ALA A 29 0.85 44.11 50.08
CA ALA A 29 2.32 44.22 50.20
C ALA A 29 3.20 42.95 50.23
N VAL A 30 4.05 42.93 49.18
CA VAL A 30 5.49 42.62 49.24
C VAL A 30 5.93 41.19 49.40
N GLN A 31 6.44 40.60 48.35
CA GLN A 31 7.89 40.28 48.24
C GLN A 31 8.24 39.77 46.86
N ALA A 32 9.12 40.49 46.21
CA ALA A 32 9.81 40.05 45.04
C ALA A 32 10.64 38.80 45.33
N ALA A 33 10.35 37.71 44.65
CA ALA A 33 11.31 36.63 44.48
C ALA A 33 11.56 36.49 42.98
N LEU A 34 12.78 36.73 42.62
CA LEU A 34 13.31 36.58 41.26
C LEU A 34 13.22 35.11 40.89
N ASP A 35 12.26 34.77 40.03
CA ASP A 35 12.25 33.49 39.36
C ASP A 35 13.26 33.50 38.23
N PRO A 36 14.20 32.56 38.19
CA PRO A 36 15.11 32.44 37.07
C PRO A 36 14.30 32.03 35.82
N THR A 37 14.40 32.81 34.81
CA THR A 37 13.92 32.59 33.46
C THR A 37 14.15 31.17 33.02
N THR A 38 13.11 30.34 33.13
CA THR A 38 13.07 29.07 32.43
C THR A 38 12.95 29.42 30.94
N THR A 39 14.07 29.47 30.28
CA THR A 39 14.12 29.51 28.83
C THR A 39 13.51 28.20 28.33
N ASP A 40 12.22 28.25 28.03
CA ASP A 40 11.53 27.21 27.28
C ASP A 40 12.11 27.19 25.85
N ALA A 41 13.22 26.51 25.70
CA ALA A 41 13.79 26.25 24.39
C ALA A 41 12.80 25.35 23.67
N PRO A 42 12.26 25.76 22.49
CA PRO A 42 11.37 24.92 21.74
C PRO A 42 12.05 23.59 21.44
N ALA A 43 11.40 22.49 21.83
CA ALA A 43 11.88 21.15 21.54
C ALA A 43 12.25 21.06 20.05
N PRO A 44 13.37 20.42 19.70
CA PRO A 44 13.79 20.30 18.30
C PRO A 44 12.65 19.66 17.50
N ARG A 45 12.11 20.40 16.55
CA ARG A 45 11.12 19.87 15.61
C ARG A 45 11.75 18.69 14.92
N GLN A 46 11.29 17.48 15.24
CA GLN A 46 11.71 16.30 14.53
C GLN A 46 11.43 16.53 13.05
N ALA A 47 12.47 16.45 12.23
CA ALA A 47 12.32 16.48 10.78
C ALA A 47 11.27 15.41 10.38
N PRO A 48 10.39 15.71 9.42
CA PRO A 48 9.44 14.70 8.95
C PRO A 48 10.24 13.46 8.54
N PRO A 49 9.76 12.26 8.87
CA PRO A 49 10.44 11.02 8.48
C PRO A 49 10.65 11.06 6.96
N ALA A 50 11.85 10.68 6.52
CA ALA A 50 12.17 10.58 5.10
C ALA A 50 11.07 9.74 4.43
N PRO A 51 10.65 10.07 3.19
CA PRO A 51 9.60 9.35 2.50
C PRO A 51 10.00 7.87 2.45
N GLU A 52 9.18 7.01 3.07
CA GLU A 52 9.41 5.57 3.04
C GLU A 52 9.45 5.13 1.58
N ARG A 53 10.53 4.48 1.18
CA ARG A 53 10.67 3.91 -0.16
C ARG A 53 9.50 2.95 -0.40
N ARG A 54 8.81 3.14 -1.51
CA ARG A 54 7.71 2.27 -1.94
C ARG A 54 8.13 1.53 -3.20
N MET A 55 7.68 0.31 -3.35
CA MET A 55 7.90 -0.49 -4.55
C MET A 55 6.57 -0.73 -5.24
N THR A 56 6.54 -0.70 -6.56
CA THR A 56 5.31 -0.88 -7.35
C THR A 56 5.24 -2.30 -7.88
N VAL A 57 4.17 -3.00 -7.53
CA VAL A 57 3.88 -4.36 -7.98
C VAL A 57 2.69 -4.35 -8.93
N LEU A 58 2.87 -4.79 -10.17
CA LEU A 58 1.76 -4.98 -11.10
C LEU A 58 1.21 -6.39 -10.97
N VAL A 59 -0.12 -6.52 -10.89
CA VAL A 59 -0.83 -7.81 -10.84
C VAL A 59 -1.75 -7.91 -12.06
N TYR A 60 -1.54 -8.93 -12.87
CA TYR A 60 -2.33 -9.24 -14.05
C TYR A 60 -3.10 -10.54 -13.88
N SER A 61 -4.39 -10.48 -14.10
CA SER A 61 -5.33 -11.57 -14.34
C SER A 61 -6.62 -10.98 -14.92
N ASP A 62 -7.31 -11.68 -15.80
CA ASP A 62 -8.67 -11.32 -16.23
C ASP A 62 -9.69 -11.54 -15.08
N ASP A 63 -9.42 -12.50 -14.19
CA ASP A 63 -10.24 -12.73 -12.98
C ASP A 63 -9.94 -11.72 -11.86
N ALA A 64 -10.94 -10.92 -11.52
CA ALA A 64 -10.85 -9.96 -10.41
C ALA A 64 -10.60 -10.64 -9.05
N GLY A 65 -11.13 -11.85 -8.86
CA GLY A 65 -10.93 -12.64 -7.64
C GLY A 65 -9.47 -13.04 -7.47
N THR A 66 -8.79 -13.43 -8.55
CA THR A 66 -7.36 -13.74 -8.53
C THR A 66 -6.53 -12.50 -8.21
N ARG A 67 -6.82 -11.36 -8.85
CA ARG A 67 -6.14 -10.10 -8.52
C ARG A 67 -6.32 -9.72 -7.05
N GLN A 68 -7.52 -9.84 -6.54
CA GLN A 68 -7.81 -9.55 -5.13
C GLN A 68 -7.06 -10.49 -4.18
N ARG A 69 -7.00 -11.82 -4.47
CA ARG A 69 -6.25 -12.79 -3.65
C ARG A 69 -4.76 -12.43 -3.58
N VAL A 70 -4.16 -12.12 -4.72
CA VAL A 70 -2.75 -11.69 -4.78
C VAL A 70 -2.54 -10.39 -4.00
N ARG A 71 -3.40 -9.38 -4.19
CA ARG A 71 -3.32 -8.11 -3.47
C ARG A 71 -3.42 -8.30 -1.95
N LEU A 72 -4.31 -9.18 -1.49
CA LEU A 72 -4.45 -9.49 -0.06
C LEU A 72 -3.23 -10.24 0.47
N ALA A 73 -2.66 -11.18 -0.30
CA ALA A 73 -1.46 -11.91 0.06
C ALA A 73 -0.23 -10.97 0.20
N LEU A 74 -0.07 -10.03 -0.71
CA LEU A 74 1.00 -9.03 -0.64
C LEU A 74 0.84 -8.06 0.52
N GLY A 75 -0.42 -7.71 0.87
CA GLY A 75 -0.73 -6.70 1.87
C GLY A 75 -0.06 -5.35 1.56
N ARG A 76 0.27 -4.61 2.59
CA ARG A 76 1.07 -3.38 2.47
C ARG A 76 2.56 -3.65 2.38
N ARG A 77 2.99 -4.82 2.85
CA ARG A 77 4.40 -5.22 2.94
C ARG A 77 4.45 -6.76 2.98
N PRO A 78 4.96 -7.42 1.95
CA PRO A 78 4.96 -8.89 1.90
C PRO A 78 5.94 -9.54 2.89
N ALA A 79 6.94 -8.80 3.37
CA ALA A 79 7.83 -9.21 4.45
C ALA A 79 8.38 -7.98 5.19
N ALA A 80 8.78 -8.14 6.45
CA ALA A 80 9.20 -7.03 7.32
C ALA A 80 10.41 -6.25 6.77
N ASP A 81 11.29 -6.90 6.06
CA ASP A 81 12.52 -6.37 5.46
C ASP A 81 12.35 -5.86 4.02
N VAL A 82 11.14 -5.93 3.46
CA VAL A 82 10.80 -5.40 2.13
C VAL A 82 10.12 -4.02 2.30
N PRO A 83 10.40 -3.02 1.45
CA PRO A 83 9.67 -1.76 1.46
C PRO A 83 8.16 -1.94 1.32
N LEU A 84 7.41 -0.87 1.64
CA LEU A 84 5.97 -0.84 1.36
C LEU A 84 5.71 -1.06 -0.14
N VAL A 85 4.63 -1.75 -0.47
CA VAL A 85 4.24 -2.00 -1.85
C VAL A 85 2.95 -1.26 -2.21
N ASP A 86 2.94 -0.72 -3.42
CA ASP A 86 1.75 -0.21 -4.10
C ASP A 86 1.37 -1.18 -5.20
N VAL A 87 0.14 -1.68 -5.17
CA VAL A 87 -0.34 -2.67 -6.14
C VAL A 87 -1.11 -1.98 -7.26
N VAL A 88 -0.70 -2.23 -8.50
CA VAL A 88 -1.38 -1.80 -9.72
C VAL A 88 -2.02 -3.03 -10.36
N GLU A 89 -3.34 -3.02 -10.54
CA GLU A 89 -4.06 -4.13 -11.14
C GLU A 89 -4.30 -3.89 -12.63
N CYS A 90 -4.05 -4.91 -13.43
CA CYS A 90 -4.35 -4.93 -14.88
C CYS A 90 -5.23 -6.15 -15.19
N ALA A 91 -6.30 -5.92 -15.96
CA ALA A 91 -7.20 -6.98 -16.39
C ALA A 91 -6.91 -7.46 -17.84
N THR A 92 -6.03 -6.79 -18.56
CA THR A 92 -5.74 -7.10 -19.97
C THR A 92 -4.24 -7.05 -20.25
N ALA A 93 -3.76 -7.90 -21.16
CA ALA A 93 -2.36 -7.93 -21.56
C ALA A 93 -1.86 -6.61 -22.18
N PRO A 94 -2.62 -5.90 -23.03
CA PRO A 94 -2.19 -4.59 -23.53
C PRO A 94 -1.97 -3.56 -22.42
N ALA A 95 -2.77 -3.59 -21.34
CA ALA A 95 -2.57 -2.71 -20.19
C ALA A 95 -1.26 -3.05 -19.45
N VAL A 96 -0.90 -4.33 -19.36
CA VAL A 96 0.37 -4.77 -18.76
C VAL A 96 1.55 -4.24 -19.58
N VAL A 97 1.53 -4.42 -20.92
CA VAL A 97 2.59 -3.94 -21.81
C VAL A 97 2.75 -2.42 -21.64
N SER A 98 1.68 -1.66 -21.79
CA SER A 98 1.69 -0.19 -21.66
C SER A 98 2.24 0.28 -20.30
N ARG A 99 1.87 -0.40 -19.21
CA ARG A 99 2.37 -0.06 -17.86
C ARG A 99 3.83 -0.43 -17.67
N THR A 100 4.28 -1.53 -18.29
CA THR A 100 5.69 -1.95 -18.23
C THR A 100 6.57 -1.00 -19.04
N ASP A 101 6.13 -0.57 -20.23
CA ASP A 101 6.82 0.40 -21.06
C ASP A 101 6.93 1.79 -20.40
N ALA A 102 5.91 2.18 -19.63
CA ALA A 102 5.94 3.42 -18.86
C ALA A 102 6.97 3.38 -17.72
N GLY A 103 7.45 2.19 -17.34
CA GLY A 103 8.46 1.98 -16.30
C GLY A 103 7.93 2.18 -14.88
N GLY A 104 8.87 2.17 -13.93
CA GLY A 104 8.56 2.38 -12.50
C GLY A 104 7.95 1.17 -11.81
N LEU A 105 8.02 -0.01 -12.41
CA LEU A 105 7.58 -1.27 -11.79
C LEU A 105 8.77 -2.02 -11.17
N ASP A 106 8.54 -2.61 -10.01
CA ASP A 106 9.54 -3.38 -9.29
C ASP A 106 9.30 -4.89 -9.34
N LEU A 107 8.06 -5.31 -9.60
CA LEU A 107 7.65 -6.71 -9.74
C LEU A 107 6.42 -6.80 -10.64
N LEU A 108 6.37 -7.83 -11.47
CA LEU A 108 5.19 -8.25 -12.22
C LEU A 108 4.69 -9.59 -11.66
N VAL A 109 3.40 -9.68 -11.34
CA VAL A 109 2.73 -10.94 -11.00
C VAL A 109 1.73 -11.23 -12.12
N LEU A 110 1.99 -12.28 -12.90
CA LEU A 110 1.24 -12.60 -14.12
C LEU A 110 0.51 -13.93 -13.98
N ASP A 111 -0.79 -13.91 -14.13
CA ASP A 111 -1.63 -15.11 -14.09
C ASP A 111 -1.49 -15.90 -15.40
N GLY A 112 -0.94 -17.12 -15.30
CA GLY A 112 -0.77 -18.03 -16.43
C GLY A 112 -2.08 -18.52 -17.03
N GLU A 113 -3.16 -18.54 -16.25
CA GLU A 113 -4.49 -19.01 -16.66
C GLU A 113 -5.36 -17.89 -17.24
N ALA A 114 -4.87 -16.63 -17.25
CA ALA A 114 -5.63 -15.50 -17.77
C ALA A 114 -5.98 -15.66 -19.26
N ALA A 115 -7.20 -15.26 -19.61
CA ALA A 115 -7.72 -15.30 -20.98
C ALA A 115 -7.99 -13.88 -21.51
N PRO A 116 -7.84 -13.63 -22.81
CA PRO A 116 -7.36 -14.52 -23.87
C PRO A 116 -5.82 -14.67 -23.94
N ALA A 117 -5.06 -13.91 -23.15
CA ALA A 117 -3.60 -13.92 -23.15
C ALA A 117 -3.07 -14.41 -21.80
N GLY A 118 -2.56 -15.65 -21.79
CA GLY A 118 -1.97 -16.24 -20.59
C GLY A 118 -0.69 -15.51 -20.15
N GLY A 119 -0.51 -15.38 -18.84
CA GLY A 119 0.64 -14.69 -18.25
C GLY A 119 1.99 -15.29 -18.61
N LEU A 120 2.07 -16.59 -18.94
CA LEU A 120 3.31 -17.24 -19.35
C LEU A 120 3.82 -16.72 -20.70
N GLY A 121 2.93 -16.62 -21.71
CA GLY A 121 3.26 -16.04 -23.00
C GLY A 121 3.63 -14.56 -22.88
N LEU A 122 2.86 -13.82 -22.10
CA LEU A 122 3.12 -12.41 -21.80
C LEU A 122 4.45 -12.21 -21.08
N CYS A 123 4.79 -13.07 -20.11
CA CYS A 123 6.10 -13.06 -19.45
C CYS A 123 7.22 -13.19 -20.47
N ARG A 124 7.14 -14.18 -21.36
CA ARG A 124 8.12 -14.41 -22.39
C ARG A 124 8.30 -13.19 -23.28
N GLN A 125 7.19 -12.60 -23.75
CA GLN A 125 7.19 -11.38 -24.56
C GLN A 125 7.90 -10.24 -23.84
N LEU A 126 7.52 -9.93 -22.61
CA LEU A 126 8.12 -8.84 -21.83
C LEU A 126 9.61 -9.06 -21.57
N LYS A 127 10.04 -10.30 -21.31
CA LYS A 127 11.45 -10.62 -21.13
C LYS A 127 12.29 -10.49 -22.41
N ASP A 128 11.67 -10.63 -23.58
CA ASP A 128 12.36 -10.49 -24.86
C ASP A 128 12.35 -9.03 -25.37
N GLU A 129 11.29 -8.25 -25.07
CA GLU A 129 11.08 -6.90 -25.63
C GLU A 129 11.50 -5.76 -24.68
N VAL A 130 11.38 -5.95 -23.36
CA VAL A 130 11.61 -4.86 -22.40
C VAL A 130 13.04 -4.89 -21.85
N PHE A 131 13.78 -3.83 -22.13
CA PHE A 131 15.13 -3.66 -21.58
C PHE A 131 15.06 -3.53 -20.04
N GLN A 132 15.87 -4.32 -19.34
CA GLN A 132 15.85 -4.40 -17.86
C GLN A 132 14.46 -4.70 -17.28
N CYS A 133 13.72 -5.61 -17.95
CA CYS A 133 12.42 -6.07 -17.48
C CYS A 133 12.44 -6.35 -15.97
N PRO A 134 11.45 -5.85 -15.20
CA PRO A 134 11.31 -6.19 -13.81
C PRO A 134 11.26 -7.71 -13.59
N PRO A 135 11.56 -8.21 -12.39
CA PRO A 135 11.34 -9.61 -12.09
C PRO A 135 9.86 -9.96 -12.29
N VAL A 136 9.62 -11.19 -12.74
CA VAL A 136 8.29 -11.71 -13.04
C VAL A 136 8.01 -12.93 -12.20
N LEU A 137 6.93 -12.89 -11.41
CA LEU A 137 6.33 -14.02 -10.73
C LEU A 137 5.14 -14.50 -11.57
N VAL A 138 5.14 -15.76 -12.02
CA VAL A 138 4.00 -16.32 -12.73
C VAL A 138 3.14 -17.17 -11.79
N LEU A 139 1.82 -17.09 -11.96
CA LEU A 139 0.88 -17.99 -11.32
C LEU A 139 0.57 -19.11 -12.30
N THR A 140 0.80 -20.36 -11.92
CA THR A 140 0.56 -21.53 -12.79
C THR A 140 -0.69 -22.27 -12.36
N GLY A 141 -1.38 -22.89 -13.30
CA GLY A 141 -2.59 -23.66 -13.00
C GLY A 141 -2.31 -24.88 -12.12
N ARG A 142 -1.14 -25.50 -12.29
CA ARG A 142 -0.76 -26.72 -11.57
C ARG A 142 0.72 -26.73 -11.21
N VAL A 143 1.09 -27.46 -10.16
CA VAL A 143 2.49 -27.61 -9.73
C VAL A 143 3.36 -28.21 -10.82
N GLN A 144 2.86 -29.18 -11.59
CA GLN A 144 3.57 -29.80 -12.70
C GLN A 144 3.87 -28.87 -13.88
N ASP A 145 3.21 -27.71 -13.93
CA ASP A 145 3.43 -26.71 -14.98
C ASP A 145 4.65 -25.81 -14.70
N GLY A 146 5.42 -26.12 -13.64
CA GLY A 146 6.64 -25.36 -13.29
C GLY A 146 7.68 -25.27 -14.41
N TRP A 147 7.72 -26.24 -15.35
CA TRP A 147 8.58 -26.17 -16.54
C TRP A 147 8.18 -25.03 -17.48
N LEU A 148 6.89 -24.65 -17.51
CA LEU A 148 6.38 -23.50 -18.28
C LEU A 148 6.91 -22.18 -17.72
N ALA A 149 7.11 -22.08 -16.40
CA ALA A 149 7.76 -20.92 -15.80
C ALA A 149 9.19 -20.75 -16.31
N ALA A 150 9.96 -21.84 -16.39
CA ALA A 150 11.30 -21.82 -16.97
C ALA A 150 11.28 -21.44 -18.46
N TRP A 151 10.35 -22.02 -19.23
CA TRP A 151 10.15 -21.68 -20.63
C TRP A 151 9.82 -20.20 -20.84
N SER A 152 8.96 -19.62 -19.99
CA SER A 152 8.57 -18.22 -20.05
C SER A 152 9.66 -17.27 -19.54
N ARG A 153 10.74 -17.77 -18.99
CA ARG A 153 11.84 -17.00 -18.35
C ARG A 153 11.36 -16.22 -17.12
N ALA A 154 10.35 -16.75 -16.44
CA ALA A 154 9.89 -16.17 -15.18
C ALA A 154 10.98 -16.33 -14.09
N ASP A 155 11.05 -15.33 -13.20
CA ASP A 155 12.00 -15.32 -12.08
C ASP A 155 11.48 -16.14 -10.87
N GLY A 156 10.18 -16.43 -10.85
CA GLY A 156 9.52 -17.24 -9.83
C GLY A 156 8.17 -17.76 -10.30
N ALA A 157 7.66 -18.78 -9.62
CA ALA A 157 6.34 -19.35 -9.91
C ALA A 157 5.63 -19.77 -8.62
N VAL A 158 4.29 -19.59 -8.60
CA VAL A 158 3.41 -20.10 -7.56
C VAL A 158 2.23 -20.79 -8.23
N ALA A 159 1.92 -22.02 -7.82
CA ALA A 159 0.82 -22.79 -8.41
C ALA A 159 -0.52 -22.51 -7.71
N HIS A 160 -1.62 -22.61 -8.45
CA HIS A 160 -2.95 -22.69 -7.87
C HIS A 160 -3.19 -24.03 -7.13
N PRO A 161 -4.02 -24.01 -6.05
CA PRO A 161 -4.68 -22.86 -5.46
C PRO A 161 -3.67 -21.93 -4.76
N LEU A 162 -3.85 -20.61 -4.90
CA LEU A 162 -2.93 -19.63 -4.35
C LEU A 162 -2.92 -19.67 -2.83
N ASP A 163 -1.80 -20.13 -2.26
CA ASP A 163 -1.52 -19.97 -0.84
C ASP A 163 -0.98 -18.56 -0.59
N PRO A 164 -1.65 -17.73 0.26
CA PRO A 164 -1.23 -16.38 0.54
C PRO A 164 0.22 -16.29 1.07
N VAL A 165 0.65 -17.26 1.86
CA VAL A 165 2.01 -17.28 2.43
C VAL A 165 3.03 -17.54 1.33
N ALA A 166 2.77 -18.50 0.43
CA ALA A 166 3.65 -18.80 -0.68
C ALA A 166 3.75 -17.61 -1.66
N VAL A 167 2.63 -16.95 -1.97
CA VAL A 167 2.62 -15.74 -2.82
C VAL A 167 3.43 -14.62 -2.19
N ALA A 168 3.22 -14.34 -0.89
CA ALA A 168 3.96 -13.29 -0.19
C ALA A 168 5.45 -13.59 -0.13
N ALA A 169 5.83 -14.84 0.17
CA ALA A 169 7.23 -15.26 0.25
C ALA A 169 7.96 -15.13 -1.09
N ALA A 170 7.36 -15.64 -2.18
CA ALA A 170 7.92 -15.55 -3.53
C ALA A 170 8.06 -14.08 -3.99
N ALA A 171 7.04 -13.27 -3.77
CA ALA A 171 7.10 -11.86 -4.08
C ALA A 171 8.18 -11.12 -3.28
N ALA A 172 8.29 -11.41 -1.97
CA ALA A 172 9.30 -10.80 -1.11
C ALA A 172 10.72 -11.13 -1.58
N GLU A 173 10.99 -12.37 -1.99
CA GLU A 173 12.30 -12.79 -2.53
C GLU A 173 12.67 -11.98 -3.78
N LEU A 174 11.75 -11.85 -4.73
CA LEU A 174 11.98 -11.10 -5.97
C LEU A 174 12.15 -9.61 -5.72
N LEU A 175 11.37 -9.04 -4.79
CA LEU A 175 11.49 -7.62 -4.42
C LEU A 175 12.81 -7.34 -3.70
N ARG A 176 13.34 -8.23 -2.85
CA ARG A 176 14.68 -8.12 -2.26
C ARG A 176 15.76 -8.09 -3.34
N ALA A 177 15.70 -9.05 -4.27
CA ALA A 177 16.64 -9.10 -5.38
C ALA A 177 16.58 -7.83 -6.24
N ARG A 178 15.39 -7.27 -6.46
CA ARG A 178 15.20 -6.00 -7.18
C ARG A 178 15.78 -4.82 -6.40
N ALA A 179 15.49 -4.72 -5.11
CA ALA A 179 16.01 -3.67 -4.24
C ALA A 179 17.53 -3.66 -4.19
N ALA A 180 18.17 -4.82 -4.11
CA ALA A 180 19.62 -4.95 -4.13
C ALA A 180 20.25 -4.46 -5.44
N ARG A 181 19.59 -4.70 -6.59
CA ARG A 181 20.07 -4.22 -7.90
C ARG A 181 19.89 -2.73 -8.12
N THR A 182 18.88 -2.11 -7.47
CA THR A 182 18.56 -0.69 -7.64
C THR A 182 19.13 0.18 -6.52
N ALA A 183 19.75 -0.42 -5.50
CA ALA A 183 20.47 0.33 -4.48
C ALA A 183 21.65 1.07 -5.13
N PRO A 184 21.86 2.38 -4.88
CA PRO A 184 23.04 3.07 -5.35
C PRO A 184 24.25 2.36 -4.77
N ALA A 185 25.24 2.03 -5.64
CA ALA A 185 26.50 1.48 -5.18
C ALA A 185 27.10 2.49 -4.19
N GLY A 186 27.18 2.11 -2.92
CA GLY A 186 27.73 2.95 -1.87
C GLY A 186 29.13 3.42 -2.27
N ARG A 187 29.30 4.72 -2.26
CA ARG A 187 30.65 5.35 -2.35
C ARG A 187 31.32 5.29 -1.01
#